data_ae159c33f55020a0655032a2176ae806
#
_entry.id   ae159c33f55020a0655032a2176ae806
#
_cell.length_a   1.000
_cell.length_b   1.000
_cell.length_c   1.000
_cell.angle_alpha   90.00
_cell.angle_beta   90.00
_cell.angle_gamma   90.00
#
_symmetry.space_group_name_H-M   'P 1'
#
loop_
_entity.id
_entity.type
_entity.pdbx_description
1 polymer ?
#
loop_
_entity_poly.entity_id
_entity_poly.type
_entity_poly.pdbx_seq_one_letter_code
_entity_poly.pdbx_strand_id
1 'polypeptide(L)'
;MSVTAPQAPSCILHDAGTCRSCPHLSVPLPDQLAVKQSRVSSLLAEHVPADLWRSPALSAPERFRNKAKMAVAGTTARPTLGILDGTGHGVDLRSCPLHETAIEEALPVLADLITDLGLRPYDVPTRRGELKHVLVTASPDDDLMVRFVLRSRRHLERLRAALPDLRRSLPQLAVLGVNIQGVHQAVIEGPEEIVLTEEDRLLMRL
;
A
#
# COMPACT_ATOMS: atom_id res chain seq x y z
N MET A 1 -2.34 -34.91 12.95
CA MET A 1 -2.10 -33.52 13.41
C MET A 1 -3.21 -32.66 12.83
N SER A 2 -4.16 -32.22 13.64
CA SER A 2 -5.23 -31.30 13.18
C SER A 2 -4.59 -29.96 12.87
N VAL A 3 -4.47 -29.62 11.59
CA VAL A 3 -4.10 -28.28 11.16
C VAL A 3 -5.33 -27.41 11.42
N THR A 4 -5.27 -26.59 12.46
CA THR A 4 -6.31 -25.58 12.73
C THR A 4 -6.35 -24.66 11.50
N ALA A 5 -7.52 -24.53 10.87
CA ALA A 5 -7.67 -23.63 9.74
C ALA A 5 -7.30 -22.19 10.16
N PRO A 6 -6.52 -21.45 9.35
CA PRO A 6 -6.13 -20.10 9.70
C PRO A 6 -7.38 -19.23 9.86
N GLN A 7 -7.47 -18.55 10.98
CA GLN A 7 -8.56 -17.61 11.26
C GLN A 7 -8.40 -16.37 10.39
N ALA A 8 -9.52 -15.72 10.06
CA ALA A 8 -9.48 -14.42 9.40
C ALA A 8 -8.74 -13.41 10.31
N PRO A 9 -7.95 -12.48 9.74
CA PRO A 9 -7.24 -11.48 10.52
C PRO A 9 -8.22 -10.58 11.28
N SER A 10 -7.87 -10.23 12.52
CA SER A 10 -8.58 -9.20 13.27
C SER A 10 -8.20 -7.83 12.72
N CYS A 11 -9.19 -6.97 12.45
CA CYS A 11 -8.92 -5.63 11.93
C CYS A 11 -9.80 -4.58 12.62
N ILE A 12 -9.19 -3.81 13.52
CA ILE A 12 -9.89 -2.78 14.30
C ILE A 12 -10.60 -1.74 13.41
N LEU A 13 -10.06 -1.42 12.23
CA LEU A 13 -10.66 -0.48 11.29
C LEU A 13 -11.88 -1.04 10.59
N HIS A 14 -11.88 -2.35 10.32
CA HIS A 14 -13.05 -3.06 9.77
C HIS A 14 -14.15 -3.15 10.82
N ASP A 15 -13.81 -3.54 12.05
CA ASP A 15 -14.75 -3.72 13.15
C ASP A 15 -15.41 -2.38 13.53
N ALA A 16 -14.63 -1.29 13.52
CA ALA A 16 -15.13 0.07 13.71
C ALA A 16 -15.92 0.63 12.50
N GLY A 17 -16.00 -0.11 11.39
CA GLY A 17 -16.65 0.38 10.18
C GLY A 17 -15.92 1.47 9.43
N THR A 18 -14.72 1.83 9.83
CA THR A 18 -13.92 2.91 9.25
C THR A 18 -13.30 2.52 7.91
N CYS A 19 -12.89 1.25 7.76
CA CYS A 19 -12.39 0.70 6.52
C CYS A 19 -13.26 -0.46 6.04
N ARG A 20 -13.65 -0.43 4.75
CA ARG A 20 -14.49 -1.46 4.11
C ARG A 20 -13.80 -2.17 2.95
N SER A 21 -12.47 -2.07 2.87
CA SER A 21 -11.69 -2.63 1.76
C SER A 21 -11.60 -4.17 1.75
N CYS A 22 -12.00 -4.83 2.85
CA CYS A 22 -11.97 -6.29 3.00
C CYS A 22 -13.40 -6.85 3.12
N PRO A 23 -14.17 -6.99 2.02
CA PRO A 23 -15.59 -7.35 2.07
C PRO A 23 -15.86 -8.76 2.59
N HIS A 24 -14.85 -9.63 2.58
CA HIS A 24 -14.96 -11.02 3.04
C HIS A 24 -14.29 -11.29 4.40
N LEU A 25 -13.86 -10.24 5.12
CA LEU A 25 -13.09 -10.42 6.36
C LEU A 25 -13.85 -11.22 7.42
N SER A 26 -15.18 -11.08 7.50
CA SER A 26 -16.03 -11.81 8.44
C SER A 26 -16.34 -13.25 8.01
N VAL A 27 -15.94 -13.66 6.81
CA VAL A 27 -16.17 -15.02 6.30
C VAL A 27 -14.94 -15.88 6.63
N PRO A 28 -15.09 -17.08 7.23
CA PRO A 28 -13.97 -17.98 7.47
C PRO A 28 -13.19 -18.28 6.19
N LEU A 29 -11.86 -18.34 6.28
CA LEU A 29 -11.00 -18.53 5.09
C LEU A 29 -11.34 -19.79 4.28
N PRO A 30 -11.63 -20.97 4.89
CA PRO A 30 -12.06 -22.14 4.14
C PRO A 30 -13.31 -21.88 3.28
N ASP A 31 -14.28 -21.14 3.81
CA ASP A 31 -15.52 -20.83 3.10
C ASP A 31 -15.26 -19.84 1.95
N GLN A 32 -14.39 -18.86 2.16
CA GLN A 32 -13.94 -17.96 1.07
C GLN A 32 -13.30 -18.75 -0.07
N LEU A 33 -12.45 -19.72 0.24
CA LEU A 33 -11.78 -20.56 -0.74
C LEU A 33 -12.75 -21.45 -1.49
N ALA A 34 -13.69 -22.09 -0.79
CA ALA A 34 -14.73 -22.92 -1.38
C ALA A 34 -15.58 -22.14 -2.38
N VAL A 35 -16.02 -20.94 -1.99
CA VAL A 35 -16.81 -20.05 -2.88
C VAL A 35 -16.00 -19.62 -4.11
N LYS A 36 -14.72 -19.24 -3.94
CA LYS A 36 -13.85 -18.85 -5.06
C LYS A 36 -13.60 -20.01 -6.00
N GLN A 37 -13.30 -21.20 -5.48
CA GLN A 37 -13.08 -22.42 -6.25
C GLN A 37 -14.34 -22.79 -7.05
N SER A 38 -15.51 -22.82 -6.40
CA SER A 38 -16.78 -23.12 -7.05
C SER A 38 -17.09 -22.14 -8.18
N ARG A 39 -16.87 -20.84 -7.94
CA ARG A 39 -17.08 -19.83 -8.98
C ARG A 39 -16.17 -20.05 -10.20
N VAL A 40 -14.88 -20.26 -9.99
CA VAL A 40 -13.93 -20.44 -11.09
C VAL A 40 -14.21 -21.74 -11.83
N SER A 41 -14.50 -22.86 -11.14
CA SER A 41 -14.84 -24.13 -11.78
C SER A 41 -16.13 -24.03 -12.61
N SER A 42 -17.14 -23.30 -12.12
CA SER A 42 -18.38 -23.08 -12.89
C SER A 42 -18.12 -22.25 -14.16
N LEU A 43 -17.29 -21.20 -14.07
CA LEU A 43 -16.96 -20.36 -15.23
C LEU A 43 -16.16 -21.10 -16.30
N LEU A 44 -15.38 -22.10 -15.92
CA LEU A 44 -14.52 -22.87 -16.82
C LEU A 44 -15.07 -24.28 -17.13
N ALA A 45 -16.30 -24.60 -16.72
CA ALA A 45 -16.86 -25.95 -16.82
C ALA A 45 -16.87 -26.54 -18.25
N GLU A 46 -17.06 -25.69 -19.26
CA GLU A 46 -17.05 -26.09 -20.66
C GLU A 46 -15.63 -26.31 -21.24
N HIS A 47 -14.60 -25.81 -20.53
CA HIS A 47 -13.22 -25.79 -21.02
C HIS A 47 -12.27 -26.68 -20.22
N VAL A 48 -12.57 -26.93 -18.94
CA VAL A 48 -11.70 -27.69 -18.02
C VAL A 48 -12.47 -28.90 -17.45
N PRO A 49 -12.06 -30.12 -17.77
CA PRO A 49 -12.62 -31.35 -17.20
C PRO A 49 -12.51 -31.36 -15.67
N ALA A 50 -13.50 -31.96 -14.99
CA ALA A 50 -13.60 -31.94 -13.54
C ALA A 50 -12.41 -32.60 -12.82
N ASP A 51 -11.79 -33.60 -13.43
CA ASP A 51 -10.66 -34.36 -12.92
C ASP A 51 -9.32 -33.61 -12.99
N LEU A 52 -9.25 -32.52 -13.77
CA LEU A 52 -8.07 -31.68 -13.86
C LEU A 52 -7.95 -30.61 -12.75
N TRP A 53 -9.01 -30.42 -11.99
CA TRP A 53 -8.97 -29.48 -10.87
C TRP A 53 -8.05 -29.93 -9.75
N ARG A 54 -7.22 -29.03 -9.28
CA ARG A 54 -6.35 -29.22 -8.11
C ARG A 54 -6.90 -28.46 -6.92
N SER A 55 -6.46 -28.86 -5.73
CA SER A 55 -6.75 -28.06 -4.51
C SER A 55 -6.23 -26.62 -4.67
N PRO A 56 -6.97 -25.63 -4.16
CA PRO A 56 -6.53 -24.25 -4.20
C PRO A 56 -5.17 -24.06 -3.53
N ALA A 57 -4.30 -23.25 -4.12
CA ALA A 57 -3.10 -22.79 -3.44
C ALA A 57 -3.52 -21.78 -2.35
N LEU A 58 -3.05 -22.02 -1.13
CA LEU A 58 -3.33 -21.16 0.03
C LEU A 58 -2.24 -20.10 0.15
N SER A 59 -2.65 -18.87 0.48
CA SER A 59 -1.75 -17.82 0.95
C SER A 59 -2.00 -17.51 2.43
N ALA A 60 -1.05 -16.83 3.07
CA ALA A 60 -1.28 -16.30 4.41
C ALA A 60 -2.50 -15.36 4.41
N PRO A 61 -3.33 -15.35 5.47
CA PRO A 61 -4.48 -14.43 5.58
C PRO A 61 -4.07 -12.99 5.86
N GLU A 62 -2.87 -12.77 6.35
CA GLU A 62 -2.25 -11.49 6.69
C GLU A 62 -0.84 -11.39 6.09
N ARG A 63 -0.24 -10.19 6.11
CA ARG A 63 1.15 -9.92 5.70
C ARG A 63 1.50 -10.47 4.31
N PHE A 64 0.53 -10.43 3.38
CA PHE A 64 0.74 -10.89 1.99
C PHE A 64 0.85 -9.74 0.98
N ARG A 65 0.59 -8.50 1.43
CA ARG A 65 0.59 -7.33 0.55
C ARG A 65 1.96 -6.67 0.56
N ASN A 66 2.72 -6.94 -0.48
CA ASN A 66 4.06 -6.38 -0.70
C ASN A 66 4.05 -5.00 -1.39
N LYS A 67 2.88 -4.44 -1.68
CA LYS A 67 2.77 -3.09 -2.26
C LYS A 67 1.61 -2.32 -1.65
N ALA A 68 1.93 -1.18 -1.05
CA ALA A 68 0.98 -0.23 -0.48
C ALA A 68 0.92 1.04 -1.34
N LYS A 69 -0.28 1.44 -1.75
CA LYS A 69 -0.55 2.70 -2.46
C LYS A 69 -1.37 3.58 -1.53
N MET A 70 -0.69 4.42 -0.75
CA MET A 70 -1.29 5.24 0.27
C MET A 70 -1.68 6.61 -0.27
N ALA A 71 -2.98 6.93 -0.27
CA ALA A 71 -3.42 8.31 -0.38
C ALA A 71 -2.98 9.06 0.88
N VAL A 72 -2.44 10.27 0.71
CA VAL A 72 -2.01 11.11 1.83
C VAL A 72 -3.06 12.18 2.06
N ALA A 73 -3.59 12.22 3.27
CA ALA A 73 -4.60 13.18 3.68
C ALA A 73 -4.33 13.72 5.09
N GLY A 74 -5.29 14.37 5.72
CA GLY A 74 -5.11 15.00 7.02
C GLY A 74 -4.38 16.33 6.94
N THR A 75 -3.55 16.63 7.93
CA THR A 75 -2.76 17.86 7.98
C THR A 75 -1.26 17.56 7.88
N THR A 76 -0.46 18.59 7.62
CA THR A 76 1.01 18.42 7.63
C THR A 76 1.54 17.89 8.96
N ALA A 77 0.98 18.33 10.09
CA ALA A 77 1.38 17.88 11.43
C ALA A 77 0.81 16.50 11.82
N ARG A 78 -0.25 16.06 11.16
CA ARG A 78 -0.90 14.75 11.38
C ARG A 78 -1.37 14.18 10.06
N PRO A 79 -0.44 13.72 9.20
CA PRO A 79 -0.79 13.09 7.95
C PRO A 79 -1.41 11.72 8.19
N THR A 80 -2.39 11.34 7.39
CA THR A 80 -2.90 9.98 7.30
C THR A 80 -2.33 9.33 6.04
N LEU A 81 -1.90 8.07 6.16
CA LEU A 81 -1.43 7.25 5.05
C LEU A 81 -2.39 6.08 4.87
N GLY A 82 -3.18 6.08 3.79
CA GLY A 82 -4.16 5.02 3.60
C GLY A 82 -5.06 5.23 2.38
N ILE A 83 -6.35 5.29 2.62
CA ILE A 83 -7.36 5.52 1.58
C ILE A 83 -8.15 6.79 1.90
N LEU A 84 -8.85 7.31 0.92
CA LEU A 84 -9.88 8.33 1.15
C LEU A 84 -11.24 7.63 1.28
N ASP A 85 -12.04 8.09 2.22
CA ASP A 85 -13.44 7.69 2.33
C ASP A 85 -14.30 8.35 1.23
N GLY A 86 -15.60 8.03 1.22
CA GLY A 86 -16.55 8.59 0.25
C GLY A 86 -16.73 10.11 0.33
N THR A 87 -16.24 10.76 1.38
CA THR A 87 -16.29 12.22 1.59
C THR A 87 -14.94 12.90 1.29
N GLY A 88 -13.90 12.12 0.99
CA GLY A 88 -12.54 12.60 0.72
C GLY A 88 -11.66 12.75 1.97
N HIS A 89 -12.12 12.31 3.14
CA HIS A 89 -11.28 12.29 4.34
C HIS A 89 -10.36 11.07 4.35
N GLY A 90 -9.19 11.24 4.94
CA GLY A 90 -8.20 10.17 5.05
C GLY A 90 -8.54 9.13 6.11
N VAL A 91 -8.55 7.86 5.72
CA VAL A 91 -8.55 6.71 6.63
C VAL A 91 -7.12 6.21 6.75
N ASP A 92 -6.56 6.27 7.96
CA ASP A 92 -5.18 5.85 8.21
C ASP A 92 -5.07 4.32 8.22
N LEU A 93 -4.23 3.78 7.36
CA LEU A 93 -4.01 2.33 7.20
C LEU A 93 -2.57 1.91 7.55
N ARG A 94 -1.84 2.71 8.34
CA ARG A 94 -0.47 2.35 8.76
C ARG A 94 -0.40 1.03 9.52
N SER A 95 -1.46 0.68 10.25
CA SER A 95 -1.59 -0.59 11.00
C SER A 95 -2.44 -1.64 10.27
N CYS A 96 -2.54 -1.61 8.96
CA CYS A 96 -3.31 -2.59 8.20
C CYS A 96 -2.62 -3.96 8.23
N PRO A 97 -3.26 -5.03 8.77
CA PRO A 97 -2.63 -6.33 8.94
C PRO A 97 -2.29 -7.05 7.62
N LEU A 98 -2.75 -6.52 6.50
CA LEU A 98 -2.45 -7.11 5.18
C LEU A 98 -1.06 -6.74 4.66
N HIS A 99 -0.45 -5.63 5.15
CA HIS A 99 0.88 -5.21 4.71
C HIS A 99 1.95 -6.16 5.25
N GLU A 100 2.96 -6.42 4.43
CA GLU A 100 4.21 -7.04 4.91
C GLU A 100 4.87 -6.18 5.98
N THR A 101 5.61 -6.80 6.87
CA THR A 101 6.22 -6.15 8.04
C THR A 101 7.07 -4.95 7.65
N ALA A 102 7.91 -5.07 6.62
CA ALA A 102 8.77 -3.98 6.16
C ALA A 102 7.95 -2.73 5.75
N ILE A 103 6.77 -2.91 5.14
CA ILE A 103 5.88 -1.80 4.80
C ILE A 103 5.27 -1.20 6.07
N GLU A 104 4.75 -2.04 6.98
CA GLU A 104 4.12 -1.59 8.22
C GLU A 104 5.09 -0.74 9.06
N GLU A 105 6.35 -1.15 9.15
CA GLU A 105 7.42 -0.44 9.86
C GLU A 105 7.85 0.86 9.16
N ALA A 106 7.82 0.89 7.83
CA ALA A 106 8.20 2.08 7.06
C ALA A 106 7.17 3.21 7.13
N LEU A 107 5.87 2.88 7.16
CA LEU A 107 4.81 3.89 7.08
C LEU A 107 4.84 4.95 8.18
N PRO A 108 5.10 4.64 9.47
CA PRO A 108 5.28 5.67 10.51
C PRO A 108 6.46 6.60 10.22
N VAL A 109 7.60 6.06 9.82
CA VAL A 109 8.81 6.86 9.48
C VAL A 109 8.53 7.82 8.31
N LEU A 110 7.79 7.34 7.31
CA LEU A 110 7.39 8.17 6.17
C LEU A 110 6.38 9.26 6.58
N ALA A 111 5.50 9.00 7.55
CA ALA A 111 4.58 10.00 8.09
C ALA A 111 5.34 11.10 8.84
N ASP A 112 6.35 10.74 9.64
CA ASP A 112 7.21 11.69 10.33
C ASP A 112 8.00 12.53 9.33
N LEU A 113 8.58 11.93 8.30
CA LEU A 113 9.26 12.65 7.22
C LEU A 113 8.34 13.66 6.51
N ILE A 114 7.08 13.30 6.25
CA ILE A 114 6.08 14.20 5.66
C ILE A 114 5.88 15.42 6.53
N THR A 115 5.82 15.24 7.85
CA THR A 115 5.67 16.31 8.85
C THR A 115 6.91 17.20 8.87
N ASP A 116 8.10 16.62 8.98
CA ASP A 116 9.37 17.33 9.10
C ASP A 116 9.70 18.18 7.87
N LEU A 117 9.39 17.65 6.68
CA LEU A 117 9.58 18.35 5.41
C LEU A 117 8.45 19.34 5.08
N GLY A 118 7.41 19.40 5.91
CA GLY A 118 6.26 20.28 5.64
C GLY A 118 5.53 19.93 4.33
N LEU A 119 5.48 18.65 3.96
CA LEU A 119 4.81 18.17 2.75
C LEU A 119 3.30 18.20 2.95
N ARG A 120 2.66 19.30 2.56
CA ARG A 120 1.21 19.45 2.73
C ARG A 120 0.44 18.39 1.94
N PRO A 121 -0.40 17.57 2.59
CA PRO A 121 -1.29 16.63 1.89
C PRO A 121 -2.16 17.34 0.84
N TYR A 122 -2.41 16.65 -0.27
CA TYR A 122 -3.30 17.16 -1.30
C TYR A 122 -4.76 16.94 -0.90
N ASP A 123 -5.47 18.04 -0.71
CA ASP A 123 -6.89 18.05 -0.43
C ASP A 123 -7.68 18.01 -1.75
N VAL A 124 -8.41 16.92 -1.98
CA VAL A 124 -9.14 16.67 -3.23
C VAL A 124 -10.25 17.70 -3.46
N PRO A 125 -11.11 18.03 -2.47
CA PRO A 125 -12.17 19.01 -2.64
C PRO A 125 -11.68 20.40 -3.00
N THR A 126 -10.67 20.91 -2.31
CA THR A 126 -10.14 22.26 -2.54
C THR A 126 -9.05 22.32 -3.60
N ARG A 127 -8.55 21.17 -4.06
CA ARG A 127 -7.44 21.02 -5.01
C ARG A 127 -6.15 21.73 -4.57
N ARG A 128 -5.90 21.79 -3.24
CA ARG A 128 -4.73 22.43 -2.63
C ARG A 128 -3.84 21.41 -1.93
N GLY A 129 -2.55 21.69 -1.85
CA GLY A 129 -1.55 20.79 -1.29
C GLY A 129 -0.63 20.22 -2.38
N GLU A 130 0.41 19.50 -1.98
CA GLU A 130 1.46 19.01 -2.87
C GLU A 130 1.56 17.48 -2.91
N LEU A 131 1.44 16.82 -1.75
CA LEU A 131 1.65 15.38 -1.64
C LEU A 131 0.33 14.63 -1.81
N LYS A 132 0.22 13.86 -2.88
CA LYS A 132 -0.99 13.08 -3.20
C LYS A 132 -0.94 11.67 -2.64
N HIS A 133 0.17 10.97 -2.89
CA HIS A 133 0.32 9.57 -2.51
C HIS A 133 1.74 9.29 -2.06
N VAL A 134 1.86 8.23 -1.25
CA VAL A 134 3.12 7.52 -1.00
C VAL A 134 2.90 6.06 -1.41
N LEU A 135 3.74 5.58 -2.31
CA LEU A 135 3.74 4.18 -2.74
C LEU A 135 4.95 3.50 -2.11
N VAL A 136 4.71 2.37 -1.45
CA VAL A 136 5.76 1.56 -0.84
C VAL A 136 5.67 0.17 -1.42
N THR A 137 6.77 -0.37 -1.90
CA THR A 137 6.88 -1.76 -2.36
C THR A 137 8.00 -2.43 -1.59
N ALA A 138 7.74 -3.59 -1.02
CA ALA A 138 8.75 -4.44 -0.40
C ALA A 138 9.17 -5.57 -1.35
N SER A 139 10.45 -5.90 -1.35
CA SER A 139 10.97 -7.12 -2.00
C SER A 139 10.87 -8.30 -1.05
N PRO A 140 11.03 -9.56 -1.55
CA PRO A 140 11.13 -10.73 -0.69
C PRO A 140 12.32 -10.72 0.29
N ASP A 141 13.30 -9.86 0.05
CA ASP A 141 14.47 -9.64 0.92
C ASP A 141 14.27 -8.44 1.86
N ASP A 142 13.03 -7.94 2.01
CA ASP A 142 12.62 -6.77 2.80
C ASP A 142 13.19 -5.42 2.32
N ASP A 143 13.86 -5.36 1.18
CA ASP A 143 14.26 -4.08 0.58
C ASP A 143 13.05 -3.27 0.16
N LEU A 144 13.12 -1.95 0.33
CA LEU A 144 12.02 -1.03 0.06
C LEU A 144 12.27 -0.13 -1.15
N MET A 145 11.25 -0.01 -1.99
CA MET A 145 11.10 1.08 -2.94
C MET A 145 9.99 2.01 -2.46
N VAL A 146 10.33 3.27 -2.24
CA VAL A 146 9.39 4.33 -1.84
C VAL A 146 9.27 5.37 -2.94
N ARG A 147 8.04 5.76 -3.26
CA ARG A 147 7.74 6.80 -4.25
C ARG A 147 6.78 7.82 -3.66
N PHE A 148 7.18 9.09 -3.68
CA PHE A 148 6.31 10.21 -3.35
C PHE A 148 5.66 10.75 -4.62
N VAL A 149 4.33 10.80 -4.66
CA VAL A 149 3.58 11.39 -5.77
C VAL A 149 3.22 12.82 -5.42
N LEU A 150 3.89 13.77 -6.07
CA LEU A 150 3.74 15.22 -5.83
C LEU A 150 3.00 15.90 -6.98
N ARG A 151 2.38 17.04 -6.72
CA ARG A 151 1.81 17.90 -7.76
C ARG A 151 2.87 18.62 -8.59
N SER A 152 4.01 18.90 -8.01
CA SER A 152 5.07 19.68 -8.64
C SER A 152 6.44 19.30 -8.10
N ARG A 153 7.50 19.83 -8.71
CA ARG A 153 8.88 19.65 -8.24
C ARG A 153 9.26 20.51 -7.02
N ARG A 154 8.31 21.26 -6.44
CA ARG A 154 8.58 22.25 -5.37
C ARG A 154 9.35 21.69 -4.17
N HIS A 155 9.08 20.44 -3.80
CA HIS A 155 9.71 19.80 -2.63
C HIS A 155 10.82 18.80 -2.99
N LEU A 156 11.21 18.72 -4.26
CA LEU A 156 12.20 17.75 -4.74
C LEU A 156 13.54 17.88 -4.01
N GLU A 157 14.07 19.10 -3.89
CA GLU A 157 15.35 19.32 -3.22
C GLU A 157 15.31 19.04 -1.72
N ARG A 158 14.16 19.25 -1.07
CA ARG A 158 13.98 18.89 0.33
C ARG A 158 14.01 17.37 0.54
N LEU A 159 13.34 16.63 -0.33
CA LEU A 159 13.37 15.16 -0.30
C LEU A 159 14.78 14.63 -0.60
N ARG A 160 15.49 15.24 -1.56
CA ARG A 160 16.88 14.88 -1.86
C ARG A 160 17.80 15.12 -0.66
N ALA A 161 17.67 16.27 -0.01
CA ALA A 161 18.46 16.60 1.17
C ALA A 161 18.16 15.70 2.37
N ALA A 162 16.94 15.19 2.51
CA ALA A 162 16.53 14.30 3.59
C ALA A 162 16.92 12.83 3.37
N LEU A 163 17.34 12.43 2.16
CA LEU A 163 17.67 11.04 1.83
C LEU A 163 18.68 10.39 2.77
N PRO A 164 19.80 11.05 3.19
CA PRO A 164 20.75 10.43 4.13
C PRO A 164 20.11 10.11 5.49
N ASP A 165 19.24 10.98 5.99
CA ASP A 165 18.55 10.79 7.27
C ASP A 165 17.48 9.71 7.16
N LEU A 166 16.75 9.69 6.06
CA LEU A 166 15.76 8.67 5.79
C LEU A 166 16.40 7.28 5.69
N ARG A 167 17.57 7.15 5.04
CA ARG A 167 18.32 5.89 4.98
C ARG A 167 18.82 5.40 6.35
N ARG A 168 19.07 6.33 7.29
CA ARG A 168 19.41 5.93 8.67
C ARG A 168 18.20 5.39 9.43
N SER A 169 17.02 5.94 9.16
CA SER A 169 15.77 5.51 9.80
C SER A 169 15.13 4.29 9.10
N LEU A 170 15.41 4.11 7.82
CA LEU A 170 14.98 2.98 6.99
C LEU A 170 16.19 2.39 6.26
N PRO A 171 17.03 1.58 6.93
CA PRO A 171 18.23 1.01 6.31
C PRO A 171 17.93 0.12 5.09
N GLN A 172 16.74 -0.47 5.02
CA GLN A 172 16.25 -1.27 3.89
C GLN A 172 15.77 -0.44 2.69
N LEU A 173 15.87 0.90 2.74
CA LEU A 173 15.49 1.76 1.62
C LEU A 173 16.49 1.64 0.46
N ALA A 174 16.15 0.84 -0.55
CA ALA A 174 16.95 0.66 -1.76
C ALA A 174 16.66 1.78 -2.78
N VAL A 175 15.39 2.10 -3.01
CA VAL A 175 14.99 3.07 -4.04
C VAL A 175 14.08 4.14 -3.44
N LEU A 176 14.44 5.41 -3.66
CA LEU A 176 13.57 6.55 -3.42
C LEU A 176 13.31 7.29 -4.73
N GLY A 177 12.02 7.45 -5.07
CA GLY A 177 11.57 8.18 -6.26
C GLY A 177 10.55 9.25 -5.94
N VAL A 178 10.45 10.21 -6.86
CA VAL A 178 9.41 11.24 -6.89
C VAL A 178 8.72 11.17 -8.24
N ASN A 179 7.41 10.98 -8.20
CA ASN A 179 6.58 11.03 -9.39
C ASN A 179 5.79 12.35 -9.41
N ILE A 180 5.74 13.01 -10.55
CA ILE A 180 5.03 14.29 -10.71
C ILE A 180 3.68 14.06 -11.37
N GLN A 181 2.61 14.21 -10.58
CA GLN A 181 1.22 14.15 -11.01
C GLN A 181 0.55 15.52 -10.79
N GLY A 182 0.73 16.44 -11.73
CA GLY A 182 0.21 17.81 -11.65
C GLY A 182 -1.30 17.93 -11.86
N VAL A 183 -1.90 16.96 -12.56
CA VAL A 183 -3.30 17.02 -12.98
C VAL A 183 -4.23 16.51 -11.88
N HIS A 184 -5.41 17.16 -11.74
CA HIS A 184 -6.48 16.67 -10.86
C HIS A 184 -7.28 15.59 -11.56
N GLN A 185 -6.90 14.33 -11.36
CA GLN A 185 -7.54 13.15 -11.95
C GLN A 185 -7.35 11.93 -11.04
N ALA A 186 -8.14 10.88 -11.29
CA ALA A 186 -8.09 9.64 -10.50
C ALA A 186 -6.84 8.77 -10.76
N VAL A 187 -5.99 9.12 -11.74
CA VAL A 187 -4.74 8.41 -12.01
C VAL A 187 -3.72 8.78 -10.94
N ILE A 188 -3.14 7.77 -10.30
CA ILE A 188 -2.24 7.95 -9.16
C ILE A 188 -0.93 8.59 -9.59
N GLU A 189 -0.31 8.12 -10.67
CA GLU A 189 1.03 8.50 -11.13
C GLU A 189 0.93 9.34 -12.41
N GLY A 190 1.79 10.33 -12.52
CA GLY A 190 1.97 11.17 -13.71
C GLY A 190 3.08 10.63 -14.62
N PRO A 191 3.36 11.31 -15.74
CA PRO A 191 4.32 10.84 -16.75
C PRO A 191 5.79 11.05 -16.35
N GLU A 192 6.07 11.84 -15.31
CA GLU A 192 7.43 12.19 -14.93
C GLU A 192 7.84 11.44 -13.66
N GLU A 193 8.95 10.69 -13.74
CA GLU A 193 9.57 9.99 -12.63
C GLU A 193 10.99 10.51 -12.41
N ILE A 194 11.35 10.79 -11.16
CA ILE A 194 12.66 11.30 -10.76
C ILE A 194 13.19 10.40 -9.64
N VAL A 195 14.22 9.63 -9.93
CA VAL A 195 14.89 8.79 -8.94
C VAL A 195 15.90 9.62 -8.16
N LEU A 196 15.92 9.46 -6.83
CA LEU A 196 16.79 10.20 -5.91
C LEU A 196 17.95 9.37 -5.38
N THR A 197 17.87 8.05 -5.49
CA THR A 197 18.89 7.07 -5.10
C THR A 197 19.77 6.70 -6.30
N GLU A 198 20.89 6.05 -6.06
CA GLU A 198 21.74 5.50 -7.12
C GLU A 198 21.04 4.33 -7.83
N GLU A 199 20.40 3.47 -7.04
CA GLU A 199 19.57 2.38 -7.57
C GLU A 199 18.23 2.91 -8.06
N ASP A 200 17.79 2.47 -9.24
CA ASP A 200 16.52 2.83 -9.87
C ASP A 200 15.52 1.66 -9.89
N ARG A 201 15.94 0.49 -9.41
CA ARG A 201 15.15 -0.76 -9.44
C ARG A 201 15.19 -1.47 -8.12
N LEU A 202 14.05 -2.08 -7.77
CA LEU A 202 13.95 -3.00 -6.65
C LEU A 202 14.12 -4.44 -7.16
N LEU A 203 15.09 -5.17 -6.61
CA LEU A 203 15.31 -6.56 -6.98
C LEU A 203 14.19 -7.43 -6.38
N MET A 204 13.49 -8.17 -7.24
CA MET A 204 12.44 -9.12 -6.84
C MET A 204 12.93 -10.53 -7.15
N ARG A 205 13.31 -11.29 -6.11
CA ARG A 205 13.66 -12.71 -6.24
C ARG A 205 12.38 -13.54 -6.11
N LEU A 206 12.18 -14.48 -7.05
CA LEU A 206 11.02 -15.39 -7.10
C LEU A 206 11.43 -16.79 -6.68
#